data_465b2cbb98779adfffa42b6d40d62554
#
_entry.id   465b2cbb98779adfffa42b6d40d62554
#
_cell.length_a   1.000
_cell.length_b   1.000
_cell.length_c   1.000
_cell.angle_alpha   90.00
_cell.angle_beta   90.00
_cell.angle_gamma   90.00
#
_symmetry.space_group_name_H-M   'P 1'
#
loop_
_entity.id
_entity.type
_entity.pdbx_description
1 polymer ?
#
loop_
_entity_poly.entity_id
_entity_poly.type
_entity_poly.pdbx_seq_one_letter_code
_entity_poly.pdbx_strand_id
1 'polypeptide(L)'
;MIFRRKCSLGFSLVEILVVVSIIGLLAGLSIPAVGGALASARKAKVSAMAHQIRSAIVQFNTEYGYFPTNGLVNGVGRTDKSLTLVLVGLDTNANPRRIGFLEVPQDFTTNELGNVSNGIVTPRGFYKIGQSNLFVSVDHNYDGLVTVTNDTKQTNIRASVAVWFVDPKAANKTVGTWK
;
A
#
# COMPACT_ATOMS: atom_id res chain seq x y z
N MET A 1 -64.48 -26.26 22.45
CA MET A 1 -63.19 -25.57 22.21
C MET A 1 -62.25 -26.54 21.43
N ILE A 2 -62.11 -26.36 20.13
CA ILE A 2 -61.46 -27.35 19.27
C ILE A 2 -59.97 -26.84 19.04
N PHE A 3 -59.01 -27.51 19.65
CA PHE A 3 -57.59 -27.25 19.41
C PHE A 3 -57.15 -27.80 18.04
N ARG A 4 -56.97 -26.94 17.07
CA ARG A 4 -56.29 -27.28 15.79
C ARG A 4 -54.84 -27.53 16.09
N ARG A 5 -54.37 -28.78 16.00
CA ARG A 5 -52.95 -29.13 15.95
C ARG A 5 -52.36 -28.59 14.64
N LYS A 6 -51.42 -27.64 14.73
CA LYS A 6 -50.61 -27.25 13.62
C LYS A 6 -49.68 -28.43 13.28
N CYS A 7 -49.85 -29.03 12.11
CA CYS A 7 -48.84 -29.94 11.56
C CYS A 7 -47.55 -29.15 11.33
N SER A 8 -46.50 -29.39 12.12
CA SER A 8 -45.16 -28.95 11.79
C SER A 8 -44.65 -29.85 10.67
N LEU A 9 -44.45 -29.29 9.49
CA LEU A 9 -43.74 -29.95 8.40
C LEU A 9 -42.28 -30.10 8.85
N GLY A 10 -41.89 -31.32 9.18
CA GLY A 10 -40.47 -31.64 9.48
C GLY A 10 -39.66 -31.66 8.20
N PHE A 11 -38.40 -31.16 8.25
CA PHE A 11 -37.46 -31.25 7.13
C PHE A 11 -37.11 -32.71 6.87
N SER A 12 -37.03 -33.06 5.57
CA SER A 12 -36.57 -34.38 5.14
C SER A 12 -35.03 -34.46 5.25
N LEU A 13 -34.52 -35.61 5.67
CA LEU A 13 -33.07 -35.88 5.72
C LEU A 13 -32.41 -35.65 4.36
N VAL A 14 -33.11 -35.95 3.27
CA VAL A 14 -32.64 -35.76 1.90
C VAL A 14 -32.51 -34.27 1.56
N GLU A 15 -33.44 -33.41 1.99
CA GLU A 15 -33.35 -31.97 1.76
C GLU A 15 -32.11 -31.36 2.42
N ILE A 16 -31.83 -31.73 3.65
CA ILE A 16 -30.60 -31.27 4.34
C ILE A 16 -29.35 -31.80 3.64
N LEU A 17 -29.34 -33.07 3.20
CA LEU A 17 -28.18 -33.65 2.53
C LEU A 17 -27.87 -32.93 1.20
N VAL A 18 -28.91 -32.62 0.41
CA VAL A 18 -28.73 -31.88 -0.85
C VAL A 18 -28.20 -30.47 -0.58
N VAL A 19 -28.76 -29.75 0.40
CA VAL A 19 -28.31 -28.38 0.75
C VAL A 19 -26.82 -28.38 1.18
N VAL A 20 -26.45 -29.30 2.09
CA VAL A 20 -25.04 -29.39 2.54
C VAL A 20 -24.10 -29.74 1.40
N SER A 21 -24.53 -30.61 0.47
CA SER A 21 -23.75 -30.96 -0.71
C SER A 21 -23.50 -29.76 -1.62
N ILE A 22 -24.51 -28.93 -1.86
CA ILE A 22 -24.38 -27.71 -2.67
C ILE A 22 -23.49 -26.68 -1.97
N ILE A 23 -23.67 -26.46 -0.67
CA ILE A 23 -22.83 -25.55 0.10
C ILE A 23 -21.37 -26.01 0.09
N GLY A 24 -21.12 -27.32 0.27
CA GLY A 24 -19.79 -27.90 0.22
C GLY A 24 -19.11 -27.71 -1.13
N LEU A 25 -19.85 -27.90 -2.23
CA LEU A 25 -19.35 -27.66 -3.57
C LEU A 25 -19.00 -26.18 -3.80
N LEU A 26 -19.89 -25.26 -3.44
CA LEU A 26 -19.68 -23.82 -3.59
C LEU A 26 -18.49 -23.32 -2.72
N ALA A 27 -18.40 -23.79 -1.48
CA ALA A 27 -17.30 -23.45 -0.59
C ALA A 27 -15.96 -23.96 -1.14
N GLY A 28 -15.92 -25.18 -1.65
CA GLY A 28 -14.70 -25.79 -2.23
C GLY A 28 -14.14 -25.00 -3.42
N LEU A 29 -15.00 -24.43 -4.26
CA LEU A 29 -14.59 -23.61 -5.41
C LEU A 29 -14.21 -22.17 -5.02
N SER A 30 -14.79 -21.63 -3.94
CA SER A 30 -14.60 -20.23 -3.51
C SER A 30 -13.27 -19.99 -2.78
N ILE A 31 -12.78 -20.96 -2.00
CA ILE A 31 -11.57 -20.81 -1.17
C ILE A 31 -10.31 -20.43 -1.97
N PRO A 32 -9.95 -21.10 -3.07
CA PRO A 32 -8.76 -20.74 -3.84
C PRO A 32 -8.87 -19.37 -4.53
N ALA A 33 -10.07 -18.95 -4.92
CA ALA A 33 -10.30 -17.66 -5.59
C ALA A 33 -10.06 -16.45 -4.65
N VAL A 34 -10.43 -16.56 -3.39
CA VAL A 34 -10.30 -15.49 -2.38
C VAL A 34 -8.82 -15.14 -2.12
N GLY A 35 -7.93 -16.12 -2.09
CA GLY A 35 -6.50 -15.90 -1.85
C GLY A 35 -5.83 -15.03 -2.92
N GLY A 36 -6.17 -15.24 -4.19
CA GLY A 36 -5.69 -14.44 -5.32
C GLY A 36 -6.23 -13.00 -5.31
N ALA A 37 -7.53 -12.86 -5.05
CA ALA A 37 -8.19 -11.55 -4.95
C ALA A 37 -7.60 -10.68 -3.83
N LEU A 38 -7.35 -11.27 -2.64
CA LEU A 38 -6.76 -10.57 -1.51
C LEU A 38 -5.32 -10.10 -1.79
N ALA A 39 -4.52 -10.92 -2.49
CA ALA A 39 -3.16 -10.53 -2.89
C ALA A 39 -3.18 -9.36 -3.88
N SER A 40 -4.09 -9.39 -4.86
CA SER A 40 -4.28 -8.30 -5.82
C SER A 40 -4.75 -7.01 -5.16
N ALA A 41 -5.69 -7.09 -4.21
CA ALA A 41 -6.18 -5.95 -3.44
C ALA A 41 -5.06 -5.29 -2.60
N ARG A 42 -4.22 -6.09 -1.94
CA ARG A 42 -3.05 -5.57 -1.20
C ARG A 42 -2.08 -4.85 -2.11
N LYS A 43 -1.78 -5.40 -3.27
CA LYS A 43 -0.90 -4.78 -4.26
C LYS A 43 -1.48 -3.46 -4.77
N ALA A 44 -2.76 -3.41 -5.08
CA ALA A 44 -3.46 -2.19 -5.50
C ALA A 44 -3.39 -1.11 -4.40
N LYS A 45 -3.57 -1.49 -3.13
CA LYS A 45 -3.46 -0.58 -1.98
C LYS A 45 -2.06 0.04 -1.86
N VAL A 46 -0.99 -0.77 -1.99
CA VAL A 46 0.39 -0.27 -1.96
C VAL A 46 0.68 0.63 -3.16
N SER A 47 0.19 0.28 -4.34
CA SER A 47 0.31 1.11 -5.54
C SER A 47 -0.39 2.45 -5.38
N ALA A 48 -1.60 2.48 -4.83
CA ALA A 48 -2.33 3.72 -4.54
C ALA A 48 -1.53 4.63 -3.57
N MET A 49 -0.95 4.05 -2.51
CA MET A 49 -0.11 4.79 -1.58
C MET A 49 1.15 5.36 -2.25
N ALA A 50 1.80 4.61 -3.16
CA ALA A 50 2.93 5.11 -3.93
C ALA A 50 2.55 6.34 -4.78
N HIS A 51 1.38 6.34 -5.41
CA HIS A 51 0.87 7.50 -6.15
C HIS A 51 0.55 8.69 -5.24
N GLN A 52 0.00 8.46 -4.04
CA GLN A 52 -0.24 9.51 -3.06
C GLN A 52 1.06 10.16 -2.58
N ILE A 53 2.09 9.37 -2.28
CA ILE A 53 3.41 9.88 -1.91
C ILE A 53 4.02 10.71 -3.04
N ARG A 54 3.95 10.21 -4.29
CA ARG A 54 4.42 10.97 -5.46
C ARG A 54 3.69 12.31 -5.57
N SER A 55 2.38 12.32 -5.44
CA SER A 55 1.57 13.54 -5.49
C SER A 55 1.94 14.51 -4.38
N ALA A 56 2.14 14.02 -3.16
CA ALA A 56 2.54 14.83 -2.00
C ALA A 56 3.92 15.50 -2.21
N ILE A 57 4.89 14.78 -2.77
CA ILE A 57 6.23 15.31 -3.09
C ILE A 57 6.14 16.38 -4.17
N VAL A 58 5.33 16.18 -5.21
CA VAL A 58 5.11 17.17 -6.27
C VAL A 58 4.42 18.42 -5.72
N GLN A 59 3.42 18.28 -4.85
CA GLN A 59 2.75 19.40 -4.18
C GLN A 59 3.72 20.16 -3.27
N PHE A 60 4.57 19.45 -2.53
CA PHE A 60 5.63 20.08 -1.73
C PHE A 60 6.57 20.91 -2.62
N ASN A 61 7.02 20.36 -3.75
CA ASN A 61 7.85 21.11 -4.70
C ASN A 61 7.14 22.33 -5.27
N THR A 62 5.85 22.23 -5.56
CA THR A 62 5.04 23.35 -6.04
C THR A 62 4.94 24.47 -5.01
N GLU A 63 4.84 24.13 -3.72
CA GLU A 63 4.70 25.09 -2.63
C GLU A 63 6.01 25.76 -2.23
N TYR A 64 7.11 24.97 -2.20
CA TYR A 64 8.40 25.42 -1.69
C TYR A 64 9.46 25.69 -2.79
N GLY A 65 9.22 25.25 -4.01
CA GLY A 65 10.13 25.44 -5.14
C GLY A 65 11.32 24.46 -5.17
N TYR A 66 11.37 23.50 -4.25
CA TYR A 66 12.42 22.45 -4.20
C TYR A 66 11.84 21.12 -3.73
N PHE A 67 12.53 20.02 -4.05
CA PHE A 67 12.12 18.69 -3.59
C PHE A 67 12.57 18.42 -2.15
N PRO A 68 11.77 17.71 -1.34
CA PRO A 68 12.19 17.28 -0.02
C PRO A 68 13.30 16.22 -0.17
N THR A 69 14.48 16.53 0.38
CA THR A 69 15.65 15.62 0.32
C THR A 69 15.95 14.96 1.66
N ASN A 70 15.11 15.17 2.67
CA ASN A 70 15.27 14.61 4.00
C ASN A 70 15.25 13.07 3.96
N GLY A 71 16.35 12.46 4.42
CA GLY A 71 16.54 11.00 4.36
C GLY A 71 16.88 10.44 2.96
N LEU A 72 17.06 11.31 1.94
CA LEU A 72 17.47 10.89 0.60
C LEU A 72 18.95 11.20 0.36
N VAL A 73 19.65 10.28 -0.28
CA VAL A 73 21.04 10.45 -0.73
C VAL A 73 21.03 10.65 -2.24
N ASN A 74 21.52 11.80 -2.72
CA ASN A 74 21.45 12.17 -4.13
C ASN A 74 20.04 12.03 -4.73
N GLY A 75 19.02 12.44 -3.96
CA GLY A 75 17.63 12.35 -4.38
C GLY A 75 17.02 10.94 -4.32
N VAL A 76 17.77 9.91 -3.92
CA VAL A 76 17.29 8.52 -3.87
C VAL A 76 17.26 8.02 -2.43
N GLY A 77 16.20 7.33 -2.05
CA GLY A 77 16.08 6.78 -0.71
C GLY A 77 14.79 5.97 -0.52
N ARG A 78 14.33 5.98 0.73
CA ARG A 78 13.10 5.29 1.13
C ARG A 78 12.16 6.25 1.83
N THR A 79 10.90 5.88 1.91
CA THR A 79 9.90 6.60 2.71
C THR A 79 10.13 6.37 4.20
N ASP A 80 11.30 6.79 4.68
CA ASP A 80 11.70 6.72 6.08
C ASP A 80 10.96 7.75 6.95
N LYS A 81 11.32 7.78 8.24
CA LYS A 81 10.75 8.73 9.19
C LYS A 81 11.00 10.17 8.77
N SER A 82 12.20 10.50 8.30
CA SER A 82 12.62 11.87 7.98
C SER A 82 11.76 12.45 6.85
N LEU A 83 11.68 11.75 5.73
CA LEU A 83 10.84 12.17 4.60
C LEU A 83 9.35 12.23 4.99
N THR A 84 8.90 11.24 5.74
CA THR A 84 7.48 11.18 6.13
C THR A 84 7.08 12.34 7.02
N LEU A 85 7.91 12.74 8.01
CA LEU A 85 7.63 13.88 8.89
C LEU A 85 7.53 15.19 8.11
N VAL A 86 8.32 15.37 7.06
CA VAL A 86 8.22 16.54 6.17
C VAL A 86 6.87 16.55 5.45
N LEU A 87 6.47 15.42 4.86
CA LEU A 87 5.24 15.33 4.07
C LEU A 87 3.96 15.43 4.91
N VAL A 88 3.99 14.98 6.16
CA VAL A 88 2.84 15.12 7.09
C VAL A 88 2.80 16.49 7.79
N GLY A 89 3.82 17.36 7.59
CA GLY A 89 3.87 18.70 8.19
C GLY A 89 4.36 18.73 9.64
N LEU A 90 5.03 17.67 10.11
CA LEU A 90 5.56 17.59 11.48
C LEU A 90 7.03 18.02 11.59
N ASP A 91 7.78 18.05 10.50
CA ASP A 91 9.14 18.61 10.46
C ASP A 91 9.06 20.12 10.16
N THR A 92 9.23 20.94 11.19
CA THR A 92 9.13 22.39 11.07
C THR A 92 10.34 23.05 10.41
N ASN A 93 11.48 22.35 10.30
CA ASN A 93 12.67 22.88 9.64
C ASN A 93 12.54 22.81 8.12
N ALA A 94 12.10 21.66 7.61
CA ALA A 94 11.92 21.45 6.19
C ALA A 94 10.54 21.89 5.69
N ASN A 95 9.51 21.89 6.56
CA ASN A 95 8.15 22.32 6.27
C ASN A 95 7.68 23.38 7.29
N PRO A 96 8.22 24.62 7.19
CA PRO A 96 7.95 25.67 8.18
C PRO A 96 6.48 26.11 8.25
N ARG A 97 5.73 25.96 7.15
CA ARG A 97 4.29 26.26 7.12
C ARG A 97 3.44 25.14 7.72
N ARG A 98 4.03 24.00 8.08
CA ARG A 98 3.35 22.81 8.62
C ARG A 98 2.19 22.31 7.75
N ILE A 99 2.35 22.39 6.44
CA ILE A 99 1.35 21.93 5.49
C ILE A 99 1.40 20.40 5.43
N GLY A 100 0.28 19.74 5.71
CA GLY A 100 0.14 18.29 5.52
C GLY A 100 -0.14 17.98 4.05
N PHE A 101 0.87 17.56 3.30
CA PHE A 101 0.73 17.13 1.90
C PHE A 101 0.28 15.68 1.79
N LEU A 102 0.46 14.91 2.87
CA LEU A 102 0.18 13.47 2.89
C LEU A 102 -0.51 13.08 4.20
N GLU A 103 -1.60 12.34 4.07
CA GLU A 103 -2.23 11.63 5.17
C GLU A 103 -1.82 10.15 5.10
N VAL A 104 -1.23 9.62 6.18
CA VAL A 104 -0.74 8.25 6.21
C VAL A 104 -1.76 7.36 6.94
N PRO A 105 -2.41 6.43 6.23
CA PRO A 105 -3.32 5.47 6.85
C PRO A 105 -2.61 4.57 7.86
N GLN A 106 -3.31 4.14 8.92
CA GLN A 106 -2.74 3.31 9.98
C GLN A 106 -2.08 2.03 9.48
N ASP A 107 -2.60 1.43 8.42
CA ASP A 107 -2.01 0.23 7.80
C ASP A 107 -0.60 0.42 7.23
N PHE A 108 -0.19 1.68 7.00
CA PHE A 108 1.12 2.05 6.47
C PHE A 108 2.05 2.63 7.54
N THR A 109 1.64 2.62 8.80
CA THR A 109 2.46 2.99 9.96
C THR A 109 2.93 1.75 10.71
N THR A 110 4.02 1.87 11.49
CA THR A 110 4.61 0.71 12.17
C THR A 110 4.03 0.39 13.53
N ASN A 111 3.23 1.28 14.12
CA ASN A 111 2.60 1.02 15.41
C ASN A 111 1.13 1.40 15.44
N GLU A 112 0.40 0.71 16.33
CA GLU A 112 -1.05 0.80 16.50
C GLU A 112 -1.55 2.20 16.91
N LEU A 113 -0.66 3.11 17.30
CA LEU A 113 -0.95 4.47 17.74
C LEU A 113 -0.83 5.52 16.61
N GLY A 114 -0.66 5.11 15.35
CA GLY A 114 -0.52 6.05 14.23
C GLY A 114 0.78 6.86 14.23
N ASN A 115 1.72 6.55 15.11
CA ASN A 115 3.02 7.22 15.16
C ASN A 115 3.90 6.80 13.98
N VAL A 116 4.42 7.78 13.27
CA VAL A 116 5.32 7.60 12.13
C VAL A 116 6.75 7.30 12.64
N SER A 117 6.93 6.19 13.36
CA SER A 117 8.24 5.88 13.97
C SER A 117 9.27 5.37 12.95
N ASN A 118 8.85 4.66 11.93
CA ASN A 118 9.72 4.09 10.89
C ASN A 118 9.39 4.59 9.46
N GLY A 119 8.59 5.67 9.37
CA GLY A 119 8.14 6.19 8.10
C GLY A 119 6.94 5.41 7.52
N ILE A 120 6.75 5.52 6.21
CA ILE A 120 5.69 4.82 5.49
C ILE A 120 6.20 3.44 5.09
N VAL A 121 5.55 2.42 5.57
CA VAL A 121 5.89 1.02 5.32
C VAL A 121 4.75 0.29 4.64
N THR A 122 5.06 -0.77 3.91
CA THR A 122 4.03 -1.63 3.30
C THR A 122 3.22 -2.36 4.36
N PRO A 123 1.91 -2.57 4.16
CA PRO A 123 1.04 -3.24 5.12
C PRO A 123 1.54 -4.62 5.52
N ARG A 124 1.24 -5.02 6.75
CA ARG A 124 1.54 -6.38 7.24
C ARG A 124 0.98 -7.44 6.30
N GLY A 125 1.80 -8.46 6.03
CA GLY A 125 1.44 -9.56 5.12
C GLY A 125 1.64 -9.26 3.63
N PHE A 126 2.12 -8.07 3.24
CA PHE A 126 2.61 -7.81 1.89
C PHE A 126 3.98 -8.46 1.68
N TYR A 127 4.91 -8.30 2.63
CA TYR A 127 6.19 -9.03 2.67
C TYR A 127 6.12 -10.26 3.58
N LYS A 128 6.88 -11.31 3.25
CA LYS A 128 6.98 -12.53 4.07
C LYS A 128 7.73 -12.29 5.38
N ILE A 129 8.68 -11.37 5.37
CA ILE A 129 9.55 -11.05 6.51
C ILE A 129 9.54 -9.54 6.70
N GLY A 130 8.87 -9.09 7.77
CA GLY A 130 8.84 -7.69 8.16
C GLY A 130 8.00 -6.78 7.26
N GLN A 131 8.15 -5.49 7.52
CA GLN A 131 7.58 -4.41 6.73
C GLN A 131 8.74 -3.69 6.01
N SER A 132 8.51 -3.26 4.77
CA SER A 132 9.51 -2.53 4.00
C SER A 132 8.97 -1.16 3.60
N ASN A 133 9.81 -0.14 3.71
CA ASN A 133 9.49 1.19 3.19
C ASN A 133 9.45 1.15 1.66
N LEU A 134 8.64 2.04 1.07
CA LEU A 134 8.66 2.25 -0.35
C LEU A 134 9.96 2.98 -0.74
N PHE A 135 10.40 2.78 -1.97
CA PHE A 135 11.52 3.51 -2.54
C PHE A 135 11.04 4.82 -3.15
N VAL A 136 11.85 5.85 -3.04
CA VAL A 136 11.59 7.17 -3.59
C VAL A 136 12.82 7.66 -4.33
N SER A 137 12.62 8.29 -5.47
CA SER A 137 13.63 9.08 -6.16
C SER A 137 13.03 10.39 -6.62
N VAL A 138 13.75 11.49 -6.39
CA VAL A 138 13.38 12.84 -6.81
C VAL A 138 14.48 13.42 -7.71
N ASP A 139 14.09 14.23 -8.66
CA ASP A 139 14.99 14.96 -9.55
C ASP A 139 15.56 16.18 -8.81
N HIS A 140 16.56 15.93 -7.93
CA HIS A 140 17.14 16.94 -7.06
C HIS A 140 18.08 17.91 -7.79
N ASN A 141 18.59 17.53 -8.95
CA ASN A 141 19.48 18.32 -9.80
C ASN A 141 18.76 18.97 -11.00
N TYR A 142 17.46 18.72 -11.14
CA TYR A 142 16.60 19.29 -12.19
C TYR A 142 17.04 18.97 -13.63
N ASP A 143 17.61 17.78 -13.84
CA ASP A 143 17.99 17.29 -15.17
C ASP A 143 16.85 16.52 -15.90
N GLY A 144 15.71 16.37 -15.25
CA GLY A 144 14.54 15.66 -15.77
C GLY A 144 14.65 14.15 -15.64
N LEU A 145 15.65 13.64 -14.89
CA LEU A 145 15.91 12.21 -14.72
C LEU A 145 15.86 11.82 -13.25
N VAL A 146 15.30 10.67 -12.97
CA VAL A 146 15.34 10.03 -11.65
C VAL A 146 15.88 8.62 -11.78
N THR A 147 16.67 8.21 -10.78
CA THR A 147 17.25 6.86 -10.73
C THR A 147 16.32 5.91 -10.00
N VAL A 148 15.91 4.86 -10.67
CA VAL A 148 15.15 3.76 -10.07
C VAL A 148 16.07 2.57 -9.89
N THR A 149 16.19 2.11 -8.66
CA THR A 149 17.04 0.97 -8.31
C THR A 149 16.15 -0.25 -8.04
N ASN A 150 16.40 -1.33 -8.75
CA ASN A 150 15.97 -2.66 -8.39
C ASN A 150 17.18 -3.40 -7.81
N ASP A 151 16.99 -4.45 -7.01
CA ASP A 151 18.07 -5.17 -6.30
C ASP A 151 19.34 -5.47 -7.14
N THR A 152 19.21 -5.48 -8.46
CA THR A 152 20.29 -5.84 -9.39
C THR A 152 20.59 -4.80 -10.47
N LYS A 153 19.72 -3.80 -10.66
CA LYS A 153 19.87 -2.85 -11.79
C LYS A 153 19.40 -1.46 -11.45
N GLN A 154 20.24 -0.47 -11.75
CA GLN A 154 19.86 0.95 -11.78
C GLN A 154 19.37 1.32 -13.17
N THR A 155 18.28 2.06 -13.26
CA THR A 155 17.73 2.55 -14.52
C THR A 155 17.30 4.00 -14.33
N ASN A 156 17.75 4.88 -15.21
CA ASN A 156 17.29 6.27 -15.23
C ASN A 156 16.01 6.35 -16.06
N ILE A 157 15.02 7.05 -15.51
CA ILE A 157 13.74 7.30 -16.17
C ILE A 157 13.47 8.81 -16.21
N ARG A 158 12.76 9.26 -17.24
CA ARG A 158 12.32 10.66 -17.34
C ARG A 158 11.12 10.89 -16.43
N ALA A 159 11.35 11.52 -15.30
CA ALA A 159 10.33 11.90 -14.34
C ALA A 159 10.91 12.89 -13.33
N SER A 160 10.08 13.72 -12.74
CA SER A 160 10.47 14.58 -11.62
C SER A 160 10.47 13.84 -10.29
N VAL A 161 9.59 12.85 -10.13
CA VAL A 161 9.47 12.01 -8.93
C VAL A 161 9.08 10.59 -9.33
N ALA A 162 9.76 9.61 -8.78
CA ALA A 162 9.39 8.20 -8.87
C ALA A 162 9.24 7.61 -7.47
N VAL A 163 8.17 6.85 -7.27
CA VAL A 163 7.95 6.05 -6.07
C VAL A 163 7.66 4.62 -6.49
N TRP A 164 8.31 3.66 -5.85
CA TRP A 164 8.14 2.24 -6.22
C TRP A 164 8.30 1.30 -5.04
N PHE A 165 7.90 0.09 -5.28
CA PHE A 165 8.13 -1.04 -4.39
C PHE A 165 8.43 -2.30 -5.20
N VAL A 166 9.05 -3.28 -4.57
CA VAL A 166 9.33 -4.58 -5.18
C VAL A 166 8.22 -5.55 -4.78
N ASP A 167 7.60 -6.22 -5.74
CA ASP A 167 6.56 -7.20 -5.47
C ASP A 167 7.19 -8.50 -4.94
N PRO A 168 6.94 -8.90 -3.69
CA PRO A 168 7.57 -10.06 -3.08
C PRO A 168 7.11 -11.41 -3.69
N LYS A 169 6.02 -11.40 -4.47
CA LYS A 169 5.48 -12.60 -5.13
C LYS A 169 5.89 -12.72 -6.59
N ALA A 170 6.26 -11.62 -7.23
CA ALA A 170 6.66 -11.59 -8.62
C ALA A 170 8.16 -11.37 -8.70
N ALA A 171 8.97 -12.45 -8.62
CA ALA A 171 10.42 -12.48 -8.76
C ALA A 171 11.05 -11.11 -9.11
N ASN A 172 11.19 -10.22 -8.11
CA ASN A 172 11.80 -8.89 -8.21
C ASN A 172 11.17 -7.93 -9.23
N LYS A 173 9.88 -8.07 -9.52
CA LYS A 173 9.18 -7.13 -10.40
C LYS A 173 8.93 -5.82 -9.67
N THR A 174 9.56 -4.76 -10.14
CA THR A 174 9.35 -3.40 -9.67
C THR A 174 7.99 -2.88 -10.13
N VAL A 175 7.21 -2.35 -9.20
CA VAL A 175 5.95 -1.65 -9.47
C VAL A 175 6.12 -0.20 -9.06
N GLY A 176 5.97 0.71 -10.00
CA GLY A 176 6.25 2.12 -9.77
C GLY A 176 5.27 3.06 -10.43
N THR A 177 5.39 4.35 -10.11
CA THR A 177 4.45 5.41 -10.49
C THR A 177 4.71 6.04 -11.86
N TRP A 178 5.65 5.54 -12.65
CA TRP A 178 6.06 6.10 -13.96
C TRP A 178 5.47 5.35 -15.15
N LYS A 179 4.62 4.36 -14.91
CA LYS A 179 3.95 3.59 -15.97
C LYS A 179 2.56 4.11 -16.21
#